data_cf5bb3a97424fa5ec6e8ed54b45ee1fb
#
_entry.id   cf5bb3a97424fa5ec6e8ed54b45ee1fb
#
_cell.length_a   1.000
_cell.length_b   1.000
_cell.length_c   1.000
_cell.angle_alpha   90.00
_cell.angle_beta   90.00
_cell.angle_gamma   90.00
#
_symmetry.space_group_name_H-M   'P 1'
#
loop_
_entity.id
_entity.type
_entity.pdbx_description
1 polymer ?
#
loop_
_entity_poly.entity_id
_entity_poly.type
_entity_poly.pdbx_seq_one_letter_code
_entity_poly.pdbx_strand_id
1 'polypeptide(L)'
;NTPISSSLIRKLLHEGEVEQAALCLGYEYFLDGTVVGGYQVGRKIGFPTANLSVDDPDKLVPADGVYAVWVTFDGQTYMGMLNIGVRPTIDNGPNRTIEVNILHFHSNIYDKFIRLTFVKRTRPELKFADINELIVQLHKDAEETETILLGKQAERSK
;
A
#
# COMPACT_ATOMS: atom_id res chain seq x y z
N ASN A 1 10.76 2.64 29.13
CA ASN A 1 10.35 1.63 28.15
C ASN A 1 8.85 1.38 28.21
N THR A 2 8.16 1.80 27.16
CA THR A 2 6.76 1.49 27.03
C THR A 2 6.61 0.02 26.71
N PRO A 3 5.78 -0.73 27.47
CA PRO A 3 5.56 -2.12 27.12
C PRO A 3 4.96 -2.25 25.72
N ILE A 4 5.55 -3.12 24.92
CA ILE A 4 5.06 -3.40 23.57
C ILE A 4 3.99 -4.48 23.70
N SER A 5 2.75 -4.13 23.34
CA SER A 5 1.65 -5.06 23.39
C SER A 5 1.01 -5.23 22.04
N SER A 6 0.36 -6.38 21.82
CA SER A 6 -0.41 -6.62 20.62
C SER A 6 -1.52 -5.59 20.44
N SER A 7 -2.11 -5.13 21.54
CA SER A 7 -3.15 -4.10 21.51
C SER A 7 -2.63 -2.78 20.98
N LEU A 8 -1.42 -2.37 21.41
CA LEU A 8 -0.81 -1.13 20.94
C LEU A 8 -0.51 -1.22 19.45
N ILE A 9 0.10 -2.31 19.02
CA ILE A 9 0.43 -2.50 17.60
C ILE A 9 -0.83 -2.48 16.74
N ARG A 10 -1.88 -3.15 17.19
CA ARG A 10 -3.17 -3.15 16.50
C ARG A 10 -3.75 -1.75 16.38
N LYS A 11 -3.70 -0.99 17.46
CA LYS A 11 -4.18 0.39 17.47
C LYS A 11 -3.43 1.26 16.46
N LEU A 12 -2.09 1.15 16.45
CA LEU A 12 -1.26 1.92 15.53
C LEU A 12 -1.59 1.58 14.07
N LEU A 13 -1.77 0.32 13.76
CA LEU A 13 -2.12 -0.09 12.39
C LEU A 13 -3.51 0.40 12.00
N HIS A 14 -4.48 0.38 12.92
CA HIS A 14 -5.82 0.91 12.67
C HIS A 14 -5.81 2.41 12.43
N GLU A 15 -4.81 3.11 12.93
CA GLU A 15 -4.66 4.55 12.72
C GLU A 15 -3.75 4.89 11.54
N GLY A 16 -3.18 3.87 10.89
CA GLY A 16 -2.27 4.07 9.76
C GLY A 16 -0.85 4.45 10.18
N GLU A 17 -0.53 4.33 11.45
CA GLU A 17 0.78 4.68 12.00
C GLU A 17 1.76 3.52 11.81
N VAL A 18 2.05 3.20 10.54
CA VAL A 18 2.88 2.04 10.20
C VAL A 18 4.34 2.22 10.62
N GLU A 19 4.82 3.46 10.68
CA GLU A 19 6.19 3.74 11.14
C GLU A 19 6.33 3.44 12.63
N GLN A 20 5.36 3.88 13.43
CA GLN A 20 5.35 3.61 14.87
C GLN A 20 5.16 2.13 15.14
N ALA A 21 4.31 1.47 14.37
CA ALA A 21 4.11 0.03 14.49
C ALA A 21 5.41 -0.72 14.20
N ALA A 22 6.19 -0.27 13.21
CA ALA A 22 7.48 -0.88 12.89
C ALA A 22 8.46 -0.77 14.06
N LEU A 23 8.48 0.38 14.73
CA LEU A 23 9.34 0.55 15.92
C LEU A 23 8.96 -0.43 17.03
N CYS A 24 7.67 -0.66 17.22
CA CYS A 24 7.19 -1.60 18.21
C CYS A 24 7.45 -3.07 17.83
N LEU A 25 7.33 -3.39 16.53
CA LEU A 25 7.52 -4.75 16.03
C LEU A 25 8.99 -5.14 15.91
N GLY A 26 9.86 -4.15 15.62
CA GLY A 26 11.25 -4.42 15.29
C GLY A 26 11.46 -4.72 13.80
N TYR A 27 10.40 -4.65 12.99
CA TYR A 27 10.46 -4.80 11.54
C TYR A 27 9.28 -4.07 10.91
N GLU A 28 9.38 -3.76 9.62
CA GLU A 28 8.30 -3.09 8.90
C GLU A 28 7.12 -4.04 8.67
N TYR A 29 5.91 -3.58 8.99
CA TYR A 29 4.70 -4.40 8.82
C TYR A 29 4.50 -4.75 7.35
N PHE A 30 4.04 -5.96 7.08
CA PHE A 30 3.84 -6.41 5.71
C PHE A 30 2.56 -7.22 5.55
N LEU A 31 2.07 -7.25 4.32
CA LEU A 31 0.93 -8.09 3.92
C LEU A 31 1.40 -9.00 2.78
N ASP A 32 1.08 -10.27 2.88
CA ASP A 32 1.34 -11.24 1.82
C ASP A 32 0.02 -11.58 1.14
N GLY A 33 0.05 -11.69 -0.16
CA GLY A 33 -1.15 -12.04 -0.89
C GLY A 33 -0.90 -12.35 -2.35
N THR A 34 -1.99 -12.60 -3.05
CA THR A 34 -1.98 -12.95 -4.46
C THR A 34 -2.64 -11.84 -5.27
N VAL A 35 -2.07 -11.52 -6.42
CA VAL A 35 -2.65 -10.52 -7.31
C VAL A 35 -3.86 -11.14 -8.01
N VAL A 36 -5.03 -10.53 -7.80
CA VAL A 36 -6.30 -11.08 -8.32
C VAL A 36 -6.90 -10.25 -9.45
N GLY A 37 -6.17 -9.22 -9.90
CA GLY A 37 -6.63 -8.38 -11.00
C GLY A 37 -6.16 -6.95 -10.82
N GLY A 38 -6.72 -6.05 -11.61
CA GLY A 38 -6.43 -4.64 -11.51
C GLY A 38 -7.54 -3.83 -12.17
N TYR A 39 -7.57 -2.54 -11.89
CA TYR A 39 -8.58 -1.66 -12.46
C TYR A 39 -8.09 -1.04 -13.77
N GLN A 40 -8.90 -1.20 -14.81
CA GLN A 40 -8.59 -0.65 -16.11
C GLN A 40 -8.60 0.87 -16.14
N VAL A 41 -9.32 1.51 -15.21
CA VAL A 41 -9.34 2.97 -15.09
C VAL A 41 -7.93 3.50 -14.81
N GLY A 42 -7.21 2.87 -13.87
CA GLY A 42 -5.82 3.25 -13.59
C GLY A 42 -4.93 3.14 -14.80
N ARG A 43 -5.10 2.07 -15.58
CA ARG A 43 -4.32 1.89 -16.81
C ARG A 43 -4.58 3.01 -17.82
N LYS A 44 -5.84 3.43 -17.95
CA LYS A 44 -6.22 4.50 -18.90
C LYS A 44 -5.60 5.85 -18.55
N ILE A 45 -5.38 6.11 -17.26
CA ILE A 45 -4.82 7.39 -16.82
C ILE A 45 -3.31 7.31 -16.52
N GLY A 46 -2.67 6.20 -16.89
CA GLY A 46 -1.21 6.05 -16.74
C GLY A 46 -0.74 5.50 -15.40
N PHE A 47 -1.67 5.03 -14.56
CA PHE A 47 -1.34 4.47 -13.24
C PHE A 47 -2.01 3.10 -13.07
N PRO A 48 -1.54 2.09 -13.80
CA PRO A 48 -2.13 0.75 -13.67
C PRO A 48 -1.93 0.22 -12.25
N THR A 49 -2.95 -0.43 -11.72
CA THR A 49 -2.92 -0.98 -10.37
C THR A 49 -3.18 -2.48 -10.39
N ALA A 50 -2.62 -3.17 -9.41
CA ALA A 50 -2.89 -4.58 -9.16
C ALA A 50 -3.64 -4.70 -7.83
N ASN A 51 -4.72 -5.48 -7.84
CA ASN A 51 -5.48 -5.77 -6.63
C ASN A 51 -4.87 -6.95 -5.89
N LEU A 52 -4.70 -6.79 -4.59
CA LEU A 52 -4.18 -7.84 -3.75
C LEU A 52 -5.31 -8.52 -2.96
N SER A 53 -5.33 -9.85 -2.99
CA SER A 53 -6.12 -10.65 -2.07
C SER A 53 -5.16 -11.14 -0.97
N VAL A 54 -5.40 -10.70 0.26
CA VAL A 54 -4.54 -11.08 1.39
C VAL A 54 -4.76 -12.56 1.69
N ASP A 55 -3.65 -13.31 1.80
CA ASP A 55 -3.72 -14.76 1.98
C ASP A 55 -4.27 -15.16 3.34
N ASP A 56 -3.89 -14.44 4.40
CA ASP A 56 -4.34 -14.71 5.76
C ASP A 56 -5.51 -13.78 6.11
N PRO A 57 -6.74 -14.31 6.23
CA PRO A 57 -7.90 -13.47 6.53
C PRO A 57 -7.84 -12.81 7.90
N ASP A 58 -7.00 -13.33 8.81
CA ASP A 58 -6.83 -12.75 10.14
C ASP A 58 -5.77 -11.65 10.20
N LYS A 59 -5.05 -11.45 9.10
CA LYS A 59 -4.02 -10.42 9.04
C LYS A 59 -4.67 -9.04 9.01
N LEU A 60 -4.24 -8.15 9.89
CA LEU A 60 -4.80 -6.82 9.99
C LEU A 60 -4.36 -5.96 8.82
N VAL A 61 -5.33 -5.31 8.16
CA VAL A 61 -5.07 -4.37 7.08
C VAL A 61 -5.03 -2.96 7.69
N PRO A 62 -3.94 -2.20 7.48
CA PRO A 62 -3.84 -0.84 8.03
C PRO A 62 -4.97 0.09 7.57
N ALA A 63 -5.04 1.26 8.18
CA ALA A 63 -6.09 2.25 7.89
C ALA A 63 -6.12 2.63 6.41
N ASP A 64 -7.27 3.09 5.95
CA ASP A 64 -7.44 3.60 4.60
C ASP A 64 -6.47 4.75 4.32
N GLY A 65 -6.00 4.84 3.09
CA GLY A 65 -5.07 5.88 2.68
C GLY A 65 -4.09 5.39 1.64
N VAL A 66 -3.14 6.24 1.34
CA VAL A 66 -2.07 5.94 0.38
C VAL A 66 -0.76 5.75 1.15
N TYR A 67 -0.01 4.74 0.75
CA TYR A 67 1.22 4.33 1.45
C TYR A 67 2.37 4.15 0.47
N ALA A 68 3.57 4.53 0.93
CA ALA A 68 4.81 4.13 0.28
C ALA A 68 5.14 2.72 0.77
N VAL A 69 5.33 1.78 -0.16
CA VAL A 69 5.58 0.38 0.18
C VAL A 69 6.67 -0.20 -0.70
N TRP A 70 7.33 -1.25 -0.20
CA TRP A 70 8.16 -2.11 -1.03
C TRP A 70 7.29 -3.26 -1.52
N VAL A 71 7.45 -3.61 -2.80
CA VAL A 71 6.72 -4.74 -3.41
C VAL A 71 7.74 -5.82 -3.76
N THR A 72 7.61 -6.99 -3.15
CA THR A 72 8.58 -8.08 -3.35
C THR A 72 7.90 -9.28 -3.98
N PHE A 73 8.44 -9.73 -5.10
CA PHE A 73 8.00 -10.96 -5.77
C PHE A 73 9.11 -11.45 -6.71
N ASP A 74 9.14 -12.75 -6.95
CA ASP A 74 10.14 -13.39 -7.82
C ASP A 74 11.58 -13.02 -7.46
N GLY A 75 11.85 -12.84 -6.16
CA GLY A 75 13.18 -12.52 -5.66
C GLY A 75 13.62 -11.08 -5.87
N GLN A 76 12.76 -10.22 -6.37
CA GLN A 76 13.05 -8.81 -6.64
C GLN A 76 12.20 -7.90 -5.76
N THR A 77 12.73 -6.71 -5.45
CA THR A 77 12.02 -5.71 -4.66
C THR A 77 11.85 -4.44 -5.49
N TYR A 78 10.62 -3.95 -5.55
CA TYR A 78 10.22 -2.78 -6.33
C TYR A 78 9.63 -1.72 -5.42
N MET A 79 9.61 -0.48 -5.88
CA MET A 79 8.91 0.61 -5.20
C MET A 79 7.44 0.60 -5.60
N GLY A 80 6.55 0.80 -4.62
CA GLY A 80 5.12 0.79 -4.89
C GLY A 80 4.37 1.89 -4.16
N MET A 81 3.32 2.33 -4.81
CA MET A 81 2.35 3.27 -4.25
C MET A 81 1.07 2.48 -4.01
N LEU A 82 0.70 2.32 -2.74
CA LEU A 82 -0.41 1.46 -2.33
C LEU A 82 -1.60 2.30 -1.91
N ASN A 83 -2.77 1.93 -2.37
CA ASN A 83 -4.03 2.54 -1.93
C ASN A 83 -4.87 1.50 -1.21
N ILE A 84 -5.21 1.78 0.04
CA ILE A 84 -6.19 1.00 0.81
C ILE A 84 -7.44 1.84 0.90
N GLY A 85 -8.54 1.32 0.38
CA GLY A 85 -9.80 2.05 0.36
C GLY A 85 -10.99 1.15 0.65
N VAL A 86 -12.15 1.77 0.69
CA VAL A 86 -13.41 1.06 0.91
C VAL A 86 -14.24 1.18 -0.36
N ARG A 87 -14.70 0.04 -0.86
CA ARG A 87 -15.62 -0.01 -1.99
C ARG A 87 -16.97 -0.50 -1.48
N PRO A 88 -18.05 0.29 -1.65
CA PRO A 88 -19.37 -0.20 -1.29
C PRO A 88 -19.76 -1.39 -2.16
N THR A 89 -20.36 -2.41 -1.53
CA THR A 89 -20.91 -3.55 -2.25
C THR A 89 -22.42 -3.56 -2.07
N ILE A 90 -23.12 -4.11 -3.04
CA ILE A 90 -24.60 -4.11 -3.01
C ILE A 90 -25.12 -4.96 -1.86
N ASP A 91 -24.47 -6.10 -1.62
CA ASP A 91 -25.03 -7.11 -0.72
C ASP A 91 -24.42 -7.11 0.69
N ASN A 92 -23.19 -6.69 0.84
CA ASN A 92 -22.41 -6.91 2.07
C ASN A 92 -21.84 -5.64 2.70
N GLY A 93 -22.28 -4.46 2.26
CA GLY A 93 -21.76 -3.20 2.79
C GLY A 93 -20.37 -2.88 2.27
N PRO A 94 -19.57 -2.12 3.04
CA PRO A 94 -18.24 -1.72 2.57
C PRO A 94 -17.28 -2.89 2.52
N ASN A 95 -16.49 -2.95 1.45
CA ASN A 95 -15.44 -3.95 1.27
C ASN A 95 -14.13 -3.22 1.03
N ARG A 96 -13.11 -3.57 1.77
CA ARG A 96 -11.80 -2.91 1.66
C ARG A 96 -11.03 -3.45 0.46
N THR A 97 -10.41 -2.54 -0.27
CA THR A 97 -9.60 -2.87 -1.45
C THR A 97 -8.15 -2.49 -1.19
N ILE A 98 -7.24 -3.31 -1.69
CA ILE A 98 -5.81 -3.08 -1.58
C ILE A 98 -5.27 -3.08 -3.00
N GLU A 99 -4.87 -1.90 -3.48
CA GLU A 99 -4.41 -1.71 -4.86
C GLU A 99 -3.01 -1.13 -4.84
N VAL A 100 -2.10 -1.71 -5.62
CA VAL A 100 -0.74 -1.22 -5.70
C VAL A 100 -0.38 -0.86 -7.13
N ASN A 101 0.23 0.34 -7.28
CA ASN A 101 0.90 0.74 -8.51
C ASN A 101 2.40 0.56 -8.26
N ILE A 102 3.04 -0.29 -9.07
CA ILE A 102 4.48 -0.49 -8.97
C ILE A 102 5.14 0.55 -9.85
N LEU A 103 5.97 1.40 -9.26
CA LEU A 103 6.61 2.51 -9.98
C LEU A 103 7.58 1.98 -11.04
N HIS A 104 7.54 2.59 -12.22
CA HIS A 104 8.45 2.24 -13.33
C HIS A 104 8.36 0.77 -13.76
N PHE A 105 7.18 0.17 -13.65
CA PHE A 105 6.97 -1.25 -13.93
C PHE A 105 5.75 -1.40 -14.84
N HIS A 106 5.88 -2.20 -15.90
CA HIS A 106 4.84 -2.28 -16.92
C HIS A 106 4.42 -3.71 -17.28
N SER A 107 4.87 -4.70 -16.53
CA SER A 107 4.52 -6.09 -16.79
C SER A 107 3.28 -6.52 -16.01
N ASN A 108 2.61 -7.58 -16.49
CA ASN A 108 1.46 -8.16 -15.81
C ASN A 108 1.94 -9.09 -14.70
N ILE A 109 1.38 -8.90 -13.50
CA ILE A 109 1.73 -9.73 -12.35
C ILE A 109 0.51 -10.50 -11.81
N TYR A 110 -0.52 -10.68 -12.64
CA TYR A 110 -1.71 -11.44 -12.26
C TYR A 110 -1.32 -12.85 -11.80
N ASP A 111 -1.96 -13.33 -10.75
CA ASP A 111 -1.73 -14.61 -10.07
C ASP A 111 -0.39 -14.72 -9.33
N LYS A 112 0.45 -13.71 -9.34
CA LYS A 112 1.70 -13.77 -8.58
C LYS A 112 1.44 -13.58 -7.10
N PHE A 113 2.24 -14.28 -6.30
CA PHE A 113 2.31 -14.07 -4.86
C PHE A 113 3.26 -12.89 -4.61
N ILE A 114 2.78 -11.87 -3.88
CA ILE A 114 3.60 -10.69 -3.59
C ILE A 114 3.56 -10.35 -2.11
N ARG A 115 4.59 -9.67 -1.66
CA ARG A 115 4.65 -9.10 -0.32
C ARG A 115 4.69 -7.58 -0.43
N LEU A 116 3.80 -6.92 0.32
CA LEU A 116 3.78 -5.47 0.44
C LEU A 116 4.33 -5.10 1.81
N THR A 117 5.47 -4.40 1.85
CA THR A 117 6.11 -3.97 3.09
C THR A 117 5.85 -2.48 3.29
N PHE A 118 5.18 -2.12 4.38
CA PHE A 118 4.75 -0.74 4.62
C PHE A 118 5.88 0.11 5.17
N VAL A 119 6.13 1.24 4.52
CA VAL A 119 7.15 2.19 4.95
C VAL A 119 6.53 3.42 5.59
N LYS A 120 5.57 4.05 4.92
CA LYS A 120 4.95 5.27 5.43
C LYS A 120 3.59 5.52 4.79
N ARG A 121 2.64 6.01 5.61
CA ARG A 121 1.37 6.51 5.10
C ARG A 121 1.58 7.93 4.58
N THR A 122 1.36 8.15 3.29
CA THR A 122 1.64 9.45 2.68
C THR A 122 0.47 10.41 2.79
N ARG A 123 -0.76 9.90 2.76
CA ARG A 123 -1.95 10.73 2.91
C ARG A 123 -3.18 9.87 3.16
N PRO A 124 -4.27 10.48 3.70
CA PRO A 124 -5.54 9.77 3.81
C PRO A 124 -6.23 9.66 2.45
N GLU A 125 -7.32 8.92 2.41
CA GLU A 125 -8.19 8.87 1.24
C GLU A 125 -8.74 10.27 0.96
N LEU A 126 -8.78 10.65 -0.32
CA LEU A 126 -9.31 11.93 -0.77
C LEU A 126 -10.37 11.71 -1.82
N LYS A 127 -11.33 12.62 -1.88
CA LYS A 127 -12.32 12.67 -2.96
C LYS A 127 -11.89 13.71 -3.97
N PHE A 128 -12.15 13.41 -5.24
CA PHE A 128 -11.75 14.28 -6.34
C PHE A 128 -12.98 14.73 -7.12
N ALA A 129 -13.00 16.00 -7.50
CA ALA A 129 -14.12 16.57 -8.25
C ALA A 129 -14.18 15.99 -9.67
N ASP A 130 -13.02 15.70 -10.25
CA ASP A 130 -12.94 15.13 -11.59
C ASP A 130 -11.66 14.32 -11.75
N ILE A 131 -11.53 13.66 -12.90
CA ILE A 131 -10.39 12.79 -13.18
C ILE A 131 -9.07 13.56 -13.29
N ASN A 132 -9.13 14.82 -13.71
CA ASN A 132 -7.92 15.65 -13.83
C ASN A 132 -7.29 15.91 -12.46
N GLU A 133 -8.13 16.20 -11.45
CA GLU A 133 -7.63 16.36 -10.09
C GLU A 133 -7.00 15.08 -9.57
N LEU A 134 -7.63 13.94 -9.86
CA LEU A 134 -7.08 12.64 -9.48
C LEU A 134 -5.72 12.41 -10.10
N ILE A 135 -5.58 12.68 -11.39
CA ILE A 135 -4.31 12.48 -12.11
C ILE A 135 -3.20 13.35 -11.51
N VAL A 136 -3.50 14.62 -11.22
CA VAL A 136 -2.53 15.54 -10.61
C VAL A 136 -2.07 14.99 -9.26
N GLN A 137 -3.02 14.52 -8.45
CA GLN A 137 -2.68 13.98 -7.13
C GLN A 137 -1.85 12.70 -7.25
N LEU A 138 -2.16 11.83 -8.20
CA LEU A 138 -1.41 10.59 -8.40
C LEU A 138 0.05 10.87 -8.78
N HIS A 139 0.30 11.89 -9.59
CA HIS A 139 1.68 12.29 -9.91
C HIS A 139 2.42 12.77 -8.67
N LYS A 140 1.77 13.55 -7.83
CA LYS A 140 2.37 14.00 -6.55
C LYS A 140 2.64 12.82 -5.63
N ASP A 141 1.69 11.89 -5.55
CA ASP A 141 1.84 10.69 -4.72
C ASP A 141 3.03 9.85 -5.18
N ALA A 142 3.19 9.69 -6.48
CA ALA A 142 4.29 8.91 -7.05
C ALA A 142 5.64 9.56 -6.74
N GLU A 143 5.76 10.87 -6.89
CA GLU A 143 6.98 11.60 -6.56
C GLU A 143 7.32 11.47 -5.08
N GLU A 144 6.34 11.67 -4.22
CA GLU A 144 6.54 11.57 -2.78
C GLU A 144 6.94 10.16 -2.37
N THR A 145 6.26 9.16 -2.92
CA THR A 145 6.56 7.76 -2.66
C THR A 145 7.99 7.42 -3.05
N GLU A 146 8.40 7.81 -4.25
CA GLU A 146 9.77 7.56 -4.73
C GLU A 146 10.80 8.23 -3.83
N THR A 147 10.57 9.48 -3.44
CA THR A 147 11.46 10.22 -2.56
C THR A 147 11.62 9.51 -1.21
N ILE A 148 10.51 9.07 -0.62
CA ILE A 148 10.52 8.36 0.66
C ILE A 148 11.31 7.05 0.55
N LEU A 149 11.02 6.26 -0.48
CA LEU A 149 11.63 4.94 -0.63
C LEU A 149 13.11 5.03 -0.99
N LEU A 150 13.50 5.98 -1.82
CA LEU A 150 14.91 6.22 -2.13
C LEU A 150 15.68 6.65 -0.88
N GLY A 151 15.06 7.47 -0.03
CA GLY A 151 15.65 7.85 1.25
C GLY A 151 15.88 6.66 2.16
N LYS A 152 14.92 5.74 2.22
CA LYS A 152 15.04 4.51 3.02
C LYS A 152 16.10 3.58 2.46
N GLN A 153 16.21 3.47 1.12
CA GLN A 153 17.22 2.67 0.49
C GLN A 153 18.62 3.18 0.81
N ALA A 154 18.81 4.50 0.80
CA ALA A 154 20.10 5.11 1.16
C ALA A 154 20.47 4.82 2.62
N GLU A 155 19.48 4.85 3.53
CA GLU A 155 19.70 4.49 4.93
C GLU A 155 20.16 3.05 5.08
N ARG A 156 19.56 2.12 4.32
CA ARG A 156 19.91 0.70 4.38
C ARG A 156 21.31 0.41 3.82
N SER A 157 21.80 1.28 2.93
CA SER A 157 23.11 1.12 2.31
C SER A 157 24.27 1.59 3.18
N LYS A 158 23.98 2.22 4.32
CA LYS A 158 25.01 2.70 5.25
C LYS A 158 25.48 1.63 6.21
#